data_45d8ad362a06bbcc9b2ab6fa84bd74ef
#
_entry.id   45d8ad362a06bbcc9b2ab6fa84bd74ef
#
_cell.length_a   1.000
_cell.length_b   1.000
_cell.length_c   1.000
_cell.angle_alpha   90.00
_cell.angle_beta   90.00
_cell.angle_gamma   90.00
#
_symmetry.space_group_name_H-M   'P 1'
#
loop_
_entity.id
_entity.type
_entity.pdbx_description
1 polymer ?
#
loop_
_entity_poly.entity_id
_entity_poly.type
_entity_poly.pdbx_seq_one_letter_code
_entity_poly.pdbx_strand_id
1 'polypeptide(L)'
;MTEAEKLTRLEEDQKEADEKKIKRSETMGELLRSKGFIWIATSHNLIGHWQQAGSVIYLGAESYWMCEVREQWEDSPSASLILKDMQQSNGEEWKYADRRQELVFIGQGLKHEVIQKLLDQSLLDDEEMALGPDEWEGTMADDDTIQLAIPGEDDEDSEEEEEGDSDEEADEDNSDEVPVKKRKTE
;
A
#
# COMPACT_ATOMS: atom_id res chain seq x y z
N MET A 1 10.25 -4.25 -33.65
CA MET A 1 10.28 -5.58 -33.02
C MET A 1 9.29 -6.46 -33.74
N THR A 2 9.74 -7.49 -34.39
CA THR A 2 8.91 -8.44 -35.14
C THR A 2 8.16 -9.39 -34.18
N GLU A 3 7.14 -10.07 -34.68
CA GLU A 3 6.37 -11.04 -33.86
C GLU A 3 7.23 -12.23 -33.41
N ALA A 4 8.19 -12.63 -34.23
CA ALA A 4 9.18 -13.66 -33.91
C ALA A 4 10.12 -13.23 -32.76
N GLU A 5 10.61 -11.99 -32.78
CA GLU A 5 11.45 -11.44 -31.71
C GLU A 5 10.69 -11.33 -30.37
N LYS A 6 9.38 -11.02 -30.43
CA LYS A 6 8.54 -11.01 -29.22
C LYS A 6 8.38 -12.41 -28.62
N LEU A 7 8.17 -13.40 -29.48
CA LEU A 7 7.97 -14.78 -29.06
C LEU A 7 9.25 -15.34 -28.41
N THR A 8 10.40 -15.11 -29.03
CA THR A 8 11.70 -15.54 -28.50
C THR A 8 11.96 -14.91 -27.13
N ARG A 9 11.66 -13.61 -26.97
CA ARG A 9 11.84 -12.92 -25.69
C ARG A 9 10.92 -13.48 -24.60
N LEU A 10 9.65 -13.78 -24.94
CA LEU A 10 8.73 -14.42 -23.99
C LEU A 10 9.19 -15.80 -23.54
N GLU A 11 9.77 -16.60 -24.47
CA GLU A 11 10.34 -17.92 -24.15
C GLU A 11 11.57 -17.80 -23.24
N GLU A 12 12.44 -16.81 -23.49
CA GLU A 12 13.61 -16.52 -22.64
C GLU A 12 13.19 -16.04 -21.25
N ASP A 13 12.24 -15.11 -21.15
CA ASP A 13 11.70 -14.61 -19.90
C ASP A 13 11.04 -15.72 -19.07
N GLN A 14 10.28 -16.62 -19.74
CA GLN A 14 9.67 -17.76 -19.07
C GLN A 14 10.70 -18.74 -18.51
N LYS A 15 11.75 -19.04 -19.29
CA LYS A 15 12.81 -19.90 -18.85
C LYS A 15 13.57 -19.34 -17.64
N GLU A 16 13.88 -18.05 -17.66
CA GLU A 16 14.52 -17.38 -16.53
C GLU A 16 13.64 -17.40 -15.27
N ALA A 17 12.33 -17.19 -15.42
CA ALA A 17 11.36 -17.27 -14.33
C ALA A 17 11.30 -18.69 -13.72
N ASP A 18 11.32 -19.73 -14.56
CA ASP A 18 11.31 -21.12 -14.10
C ASP A 18 12.60 -21.48 -13.36
N GLU A 19 13.77 -21.04 -13.86
CA GLU A 19 15.07 -21.25 -13.19
C GLU A 19 15.11 -20.53 -11.82
N LYS A 20 14.62 -19.29 -11.74
CA LYS A 20 14.49 -18.53 -10.48
C LYS A 20 13.55 -19.24 -9.49
N LYS A 21 12.45 -19.81 -9.98
CA LYS A 21 11.50 -20.56 -9.17
C LYS A 21 12.12 -21.81 -8.57
N ILE A 22 12.86 -22.59 -9.37
CA ILE A 22 13.55 -23.78 -8.92
C ILE A 22 14.58 -23.42 -7.86
N LYS A 23 15.44 -22.44 -8.12
CA LYS A 23 16.47 -21.98 -7.18
C LYS A 23 15.88 -21.52 -5.86
N ARG A 24 14.74 -20.77 -5.91
CA ARG A 24 14.03 -20.33 -4.72
C ARG A 24 13.49 -21.51 -3.92
N SER A 25 12.87 -22.49 -4.58
CA SER A 25 12.33 -23.69 -3.94
C SER A 25 13.44 -24.53 -3.27
N GLU A 26 14.59 -24.67 -3.89
CA GLU A 26 15.76 -25.34 -3.29
C GLU A 26 16.29 -24.60 -2.05
N THR A 27 16.22 -23.27 -2.05
CA THR A 27 16.77 -22.43 -0.98
C THR A 27 15.83 -22.38 0.22
N MET A 28 14.54 -22.06 0.04
CA MET A 28 13.60 -21.77 1.14
C MET A 28 12.43 -22.74 1.24
N GLY A 29 12.30 -23.71 0.35
CA GLY A 29 11.15 -24.59 0.20
C GLY A 29 10.15 -24.05 -0.82
N GLU A 30 9.10 -24.82 -1.08
CA GLU A 30 8.07 -24.45 -2.03
C GLU A 30 7.07 -23.48 -1.40
N LEU A 31 7.28 -22.20 -1.64
CA LEU A 31 6.37 -21.15 -1.18
C LEU A 31 5.16 -21.08 -2.12
N LEU A 32 3.97 -21.34 -1.59
CA LEU A 32 2.70 -21.28 -2.32
C LEU A 32 2.05 -19.91 -2.18
N ARG A 33 2.04 -19.37 -0.97
CA ARG A 33 1.40 -18.09 -0.65
C ARG A 33 2.07 -17.45 0.56
N SER A 34 2.13 -16.13 0.54
CA SER A 34 2.38 -15.32 1.74
C SER A 34 1.46 -14.12 1.78
N LYS A 35 1.14 -13.66 2.99
CA LYS A 35 0.34 -12.46 3.22
C LYS A 35 0.65 -11.86 4.57
N GLY A 36 0.32 -10.59 4.72
CA GLY A 36 0.43 -9.87 5.96
C GLY A 36 0.62 -8.40 5.75
N PHE A 37 1.10 -7.73 6.76
CA PHE A 37 1.42 -6.33 6.70
C PHE A 37 2.88 -6.08 7.10
N ILE A 38 3.42 -4.99 6.59
CA ILE A 38 4.80 -4.57 6.83
C ILE A 38 4.83 -3.08 7.14
N TRP A 39 5.83 -2.70 7.88
CA TRP A 39 6.20 -1.32 8.16
C TRP A 39 7.44 -0.98 7.34
N ILE A 40 7.34 0.04 6.48
CA ILE A 40 8.40 0.48 5.57
C ILE A 40 8.88 1.86 6.00
N ALA A 41 10.18 2.06 6.06
CA ALA A 41 10.80 3.31 6.49
C ALA A 41 10.40 4.50 5.60
N THR A 42 10.38 4.31 4.28
CA THR A 42 10.02 5.35 3.28
C THR A 42 8.53 5.67 3.22
N SER A 43 7.69 4.96 3.98
CA SER A 43 6.25 5.19 4.11
C SER A 43 5.83 4.81 5.53
N HIS A 44 6.50 5.38 6.52
CA HIS A 44 6.44 4.97 7.93
C HIS A 44 5.07 5.17 8.59
N ASN A 45 4.23 6.05 8.04
CA ASN A 45 2.88 6.35 8.48
C ASN A 45 1.82 5.37 7.94
N LEU A 46 2.16 4.58 6.91
CA LEU A 46 1.24 3.68 6.21
C LEU A 46 1.47 2.21 6.58
N ILE A 47 0.40 1.44 6.61
CA ILE A 47 0.45 -0.02 6.69
C ILE A 47 0.67 -0.57 5.28
N GLY A 48 1.82 -1.19 5.05
CA GLY A 48 2.11 -1.87 3.81
C GLY A 48 1.40 -3.23 3.75
N HIS A 49 0.56 -3.44 2.75
CA HIS A 49 -0.13 -4.69 2.53
C HIS A 49 0.68 -5.59 1.60
N TRP A 50 1.17 -6.69 2.15
CA TRP A 50 1.93 -7.71 1.44
C TRP A 50 1.04 -8.89 1.05
N GLN A 51 1.00 -9.22 -0.24
CA GLN A 51 0.39 -10.45 -0.74
C GLN A 51 1.28 -11.09 -1.80
N GLN A 52 1.45 -12.42 -1.71
CA GLN A 52 2.13 -13.20 -2.73
C GLN A 52 1.35 -14.49 -2.98
N ALA A 53 1.14 -14.83 -4.26
CA ALA A 53 0.54 -16.08 -4.70
C ALA A 53 1.26 -16.59 -5.96
N GLY A 54 1.86 -17.75 -5.89
CA GLY A 54 2.68 -18.29 -6.96
C GLY A 54 3.88 -17.39 -7.28
N SER A 55 3.93 -16.85 -8.49
CA SER A 55 4.98 -15.92 -8.95
C SER A 55 4.61 -14.45 -8.83
N VAL A 56 3.37 -14.15 -8.45
CA VAL A 56 2.87 -12.76 -8.35
C VAL A 56 3.02 -12.28 -6.92
N ILE A 57 3.59 -11.08 -6.78
CA ILE A 57 3.64 -10.34 -5.52
C ILE A 57 2.90 -9.02 -5.70
N TYR A 58 2.15 -8.65 -4.69
CA TYR A 58 1.50 -7.35 -4.56
C TYR A 58 1.97 -6.69 -3.28
N LEU A 59 2.32 -5.43 -3.39
CA LEU A 59 2.67 -4.56 -2.28
C LEU A 59 1.97 -3.21 -2.49
N GLY A 60 1.22 -2.76 -1.51
CA GLY A 60 0.49 -1.49 -1.57
C GLY A 60 0.16 -0.98 -0.18
N ALA A 61 -0.35 0.25 -0.07
CA ALA A 61 -0.87 0.77 1.17
C ALA A 61 -2.27 0.19 1.45
N GLU A 62 -2.56 -0.06 2.71
CA GLU A 62 -3.89 -0.49 3.16
C GLU A 62 -4.58 0.65 3.92
N SER A 63 -3.89 1.26 4.87
CA SER A 63 -4.38 2.36 5.71
C SER A 63 -3.22 2.99 6.47
N TYR A 64 -3.53 3.99 7.29
CA TYR A 64 -2.61 4.52 8.28
C TYR A 64 -2.49 3.58 9.50
N TRP A 65 -1.34 3.59 10.18
CA TRP A 65 -1.21 2.99 11.49
C TRP A 65 -2.14 3.67 12.49
N MET A 66 -2.69 2.92 13.46
CA MET A 66 -3.64 3.47 14.43
C MET A 66 -3.05 4.60 15.26
N CYS A 67 -1.75 4.58 15.53
CA CYS A 67 -1.07 5.66 16.22
C CYS A 67 -1.07 6.98 15.44
N GLU A 68 -1.13 6.95 14.10
CA GLU A 68 -1.19 8.13 13.24
C GLU A 68 -2.57 8.80 13.22
N VAL A 69 -3.63 8.00 13.37
CA VAL A 69 -5.01 8.45 13.28
C VAL A 69 -5.73 8.39 14.65
N ARG A 70 -4.98 8.61 15.73
CA ARG A 70 -5.47 8.49 17.11
C ARG A 70 -6.77 9.27 17.37
N GLU A 71 -6.88 10.48 16.87
CA GLU A 71 -8.06 11.35 17.01
C GLU A 71 -9.35 10.74 16.43
N GLN A 72 -9.22 9.82 15.45
CA GLN A 72 -10.38 9.19 14.82
C GLN A 72 -11.00 8.08 15.66
N TRP A 73 -10.27 7.51 16.61
CA TRP A 73 -10.71 6.31 17.34
C TRP A 73 -10.63 6.41 18.87
N GLU A 74 -9.89 7.39 19.45
CA GLU A 74 -9.65 7.43 20.90
C GLU A 74 -10.94 7.56 21.73
N ASP A 75 -12.00 8.17 21.17
CA ASP A 75 -13.32 8.26 21.80
C ASP A 75 -14.27 7.13 21.37
N SER A 76 -13.79 6.16 20.58
CA SER A 76 -14.62 5.07 20.09
C SER A 76 -14.78 3.94 21.12
N PRO A 77 -15.84 3.12 20.99
CA PRO A 77 -16.00 1.93 21.82
C PRO A 77 -14.85 0.92 21.70
N SER A 78 -14.07 0.98 20.62
CA SER A 78 -12.92 0.10 20.35
C SER A 78 -11.60 0.63 20.88
N ALA A 79 -11.54 1.85 21.42
CA ALA A 79 -10.32 2.50 21.89
C ALA A 79 -9.49 1.62 22.83
N SER A 80 -10.15 0.95 23.77
CA SER A 80 -9.46 0.08 24.72
C SER A 80 -8.78 -1.14 24.10
N LEU A 81 -9.31 -1.66 22.99
CA LEU A 81 -8.72 -2.77 22.23
C LEU A 81 -7.51 -2.29 21.44
N ILE A 82 -7.63 -1.15 20.79
CA ILE A 82 -6.56 -0.53 20.01
C ILE A 82 -5.38 -0.16 20.94
N LEU A 83 -5.66 0.50 22.08
CA LEU A 83 -4.63 0.82 23.07
C LEU A 83 -3.92 -0.42 23.61
N LYS A 84 -4.65 -1.52 23.83
CA LYS A 84 -4.06 -2.77 24.28
C LYS A 84 -3.05 -3.34 23.28
N ASP A 85 -3.28 -3.16 21.98
CA ASP A 85 -2.36 -3.60 20.93
C ASP A 85 -1.09 -2.74 20.86
N MET A 86 -1.18 -1.49 21.31
CA MET A 86 -0.06 -0.53 21.38
C MET A 86 0.74 -0.59 22.67
N GLN A 87 0.27 -1.31 23.69
CA GLN A 87 0.85 -1.31 25.02
C GLN A 87 1.56 -2.62 25.36
N GLN A 88 2.61 -2.50 26.17
CA GLN A 88 3.27 -3.60 26.84
C GLN A 88 2.40 -4.14 27.97
N SER A 89 2.76 -5.30 28.50
CA SER A 89 2.05 -5.91 29.63
C SER A 89 2.05 -5.07 30.93
N ASN A 90 2.97 -4.13 31.05
CA ASN A 90 3.06 -3.15 32.15
C ASN A 90 2.20 -1.89 31.93
N GLY A 91 1.50 -1.78 30.79
CA GLY A 91 0.67 -0.65 30.42
C GLY A 91 1.41 0.51 29.76
N GLU A 92 2.72 0.42 29.60
CA GLU A 92 3.49 1.41 28.82
C GLU A 92 3.30 1.18 27.33
N GLU A 93 3.23 2.27 26.56
CA GLU A 93 3.15 2.19 25.10
C GLU A 93 4.48 1.67 24.52
N TRP A 94 4.39 0.84 23.48
CA TRP A 94 5.56 0.43 22.70
C TRP A 94 6.21 1.67 22.06
N LYS A 95 7.53 1.68 21.93
CA LYS A 95 8.29 2.79 21.32
C LYS A 95 7.74 3.23 19.97
N TYR A 96 7.25 2.28 19.19
CA TYR A 96 6.71 2.50 17.84
C TYR A 96 5.20 2.23 17.76
N ALA A 97 4.51 2.19 18.92
CA ALA A 97 3.08 1.97 19.08
C ALA A 97 2.62 0.65 18.42
N ASP A 98 1.70 0.69 17.47
CA ASP A 98 1.18 -0.47 16.74
C ASP A 98 1.99 -0.86 15.51
N ARG A 99 3.03 -0.08 15.16
CA ARG A 99 3.88 -0.37 14.01
C ARG A 99 4.69 -1.63 14.22
N ARG A 100 4.51 -2.58 13.32
CA ARG A 100 5.21 -3.87 13.32
C ARG A 100 5.11 -4.54 11.97
N GLN A 101 5.74 -5.67 11.85
CA GLN A 101 5.63 -6.54 10.69
C GLN A 101 5.04 -7.87 11.12
N GLU A 102 4.05 -8.34 10.36
CA GLU A 102 3.43 -9.64 10.62
C GLU A 102 3.15 -10.33 9.28
N LEU A 103 3.93 -11.36 8.98
CA LEU A 103 3.89 -12.08 7.72
C LEU A 103 3.62 -13.55 7.94
N VAL A 104 2.68 -14.09 7.19
CA VAL A 104 2.35 -15.53 7.18
C VAL A 104 2.80 -16.13 5.87
N PHE A 105 3.59 -17.20 5.94
CA PHE A 105 4.09 -17.98 4.81
C PHE A 105 3.44 -19.36 4.79
N ILE A 106 2.88 -19.75 3.66
CA ILE A 106 2.20 -21.02 3.43
C ILE A 106 2.92 -21.75 2.29
N GLY A 107 3.37 -22.96 2.53
CA GLY A 107 4.10 -23.74 1.54
C GLY A 107 4.47 -25.14 2.02
N GLN A 108 5.26 -25.84 1.21
CA GLN A 108 5.76 -27.18 1.50
C GLN A 108 7.26 -27.17 1.76
N GLY A 109 7.67 -27.83 2.84
CA GLY A 109 9.09 -27.94 3.19
C GLY A 109 9.76 -26.59 3.43
N LEU A 110 9.01 -25.58 3.93
CA LEU A 110 9.54 -24.25 4.19
C LEU A 110 10.66 -24.31 5.23
N LYS A 111 11.77 -23.67 4.92
CA LYS A 111 12.93 -23.54 5.79
C LYS A 111 12.83 -22.21 6.55
N HIS A 112 12.18 -22.25 7.71
CA HIS A 112 11.90 -21.05 8.52
C HIS A 112 13.13 -20.19 8.79
N GLU A 113 14.26 -20.82 9.20
CA GLU A 113 15.50 -20.09 9.49
C GLU A 113 16.05 -19.34 8.28
N VAL A 114 15.89 -19.91 7.08
CA VAL A 114 16.34 -19.26 5.83
C VAL A 114 15.45 -18.09 5.49
N ILE A 115 14.13 -18.26 5.59
CA ILE A 115 13.15 -17.20 5.33
C ILE A 115 13.36 -16.07 6.34
N GLN A 116 13.45 -16.38 7.62
CA GLN A 116 13.69 -15.39 8.66
C GLN A 116 14.98 -14.60 8.41
N LYS A 117 16.09 -15.29 8.13
CA LYS A 117 17.36 -14.64 7.83
C LYS A 117 17.29 -13.68 6.63
N LEU A 118 16.52 -14.05 5.59
CA LEU A 118 16.33 -13.19 4.43
C LEU A 118 15.51 -11.93 4.78
N LEU A 119 14.48 -12.09 5.61
CA LEU A 119 13.68 -10.95 6.10
C LEU A 119 14.49 -10.06 7.04
N ASP A 120 15.26 -10.65 7.96
CA ASP A 120 16.10 -9.89 8.90
C ASP A 120 17.15 -9.02 8.17
N GLN A 121 17.62 -9.46 6.99
CA GLN A 121 18.52 -8.66 6.15
C GLN A 121 17.86 -7.44 5.49
N SER A 122 16.54 -7.39 5.50
CA SER A 122 15.74 -6.27 4.95
C SER A 122 15.24 -5.32 6.04
N LEU A 123 15.59 -5.56 7.29
CA LEU A 123 15.29 -4.66 8.39
C LEU A 123 16.34 -3.55 8.47
N LEU A 124 15.93 -2.39 8.94
CA LEU A 124 16.84 -1.33 9.33
C LEU A 124 17.75 -1.83 10.45
N ASP A 125 19.01 -1.44 10.41
CA ASP A 125 19.92 -1.65 11.52
C ASP A 125 19.71 -0.63 12.66
N ASP A 126 20.45 -0.78 13.77
CA ASP A 126 20.30 0.10 14.92
C ASP A 126 20.69 1.57 14.61
N GLU A 127 21.63 1.80 13.69
CA GLU A 127 22.08 3.13 13.29
C GLU A 127 21.03 3.79 12.41
N GLU A 128 20.50 3.07 11.42
CA GLU A 128 19.40 3.49 10.56
C GLU A 128 18.11 3.74 11.37
N MET A 129 17.77 2.85 12.31
CA MET A 129 16.62 3.04 13.20
C MET A 129 16.76 4.26 14.11
N ALA A 130 17.99 4.65 14.46
CA ALA A 130 18.25 5.80 15.32
C ALA A 130 18.06 7.15 14.60
N LEU A 131 18.12 7.16 13.26
CA LEU A 131 17.85 8.36 12.45
C LEU A 131 16.42 8.87 12.65
N GLY A 132 15.46 7.95 12.71
CA GLY A 132 14.05 8.28 12.90
C GLY A 132 13.32 8.60 11.59
N PRO A 133 11.97 8.71 11.66
CA PRO A 133 11.11 8.84 10.48
C PRO A 133 11.43 10.00 9.55
N ASP A 134 11.75 11.17 10.11
CA ASP A 134 12.03 12.38 9.33
C ASP A 134 13.26 12.22 8.43
N GLU A 135 14.26 11.45 8.89
CA GLU A 135 15.49 11.21 8.13
C GLU A 135 15.37 9.99 7.19
N TRP A 136 14.51 9.01 7.52
CA TRP A 136 14.34 7.82 6.67
C TRP A 136 13.82 8.19 5.28
N GLU A 137 12.80 9.05 5.21
CA GLU A 137 12.19 9.48 3.95
C GLU A 137 13.20 10.20 3.05
N GLY A 138 14.03 11.07 3.63
CA GLY A 138 15.04 11.82 2.89
C GLY A 138 16.32 11.06 2.55
N THR A 139 16.71 10.07 3.38
CA THR A 139 17.99 9.37 3.25
C THR A 139 17.89 8.04 2.55
N MET A 140 16.74 7.36 2.68
CA MET A 140 16.52 6.00 2.16
C MET A 140 15.71 5.97 0.88
N ALA A 141 15.07 7.08 0.50
CA ALA A 141 14.32 7.18 -0.74
C ALA A 141 15.27 7.44 -1.91
N ASP A 142 15.34 6.51 -2.83
CA ASP A 142 15.98 6.66 -4.14
C ASP A 142 14.99 6.23 -5.23
N ASP A 143 15.40 6.34 -6.50
CA ASP A 143 14.52 6.02 -7.66
C ASP A 143 14.01 4.56 -7.68
N ASP A 144 14.69 3.65 -6.97
CA ASP A 144 14.34 2.24 -6.89
C ASP A 144 13.58 1.86 -5.60
N THR A 145 13.37 2.84 -4.71
CA THR A 145 12.75 2.60 -3.41
C THR A 145 11.23 2.47 -3.52
N ILE A 146 10.69 1.48 -2.83
CA ILE A 146 9.23 1.30 -2.76
C ILE A 146 8.66 2.40 -1.86
N GLN A 147 7.78 3.22 -2.44
CA GLN A 147 6.93 4.15 -1.71
C GLN A 147 5.49 3.65 -1.78
N LEU A 148 4.79 3.74 -0.66
CA LEU A 148 3.39 3.37 -0.58
C LEU A 148 2.52 4.62 -0.71
N ALA A 149 1.41 4.51 -1.43
CA ALA A 149 0.38 5.53 -1.51
C ALA A 149 -1.00 4.89 -1.34
N ILE A 150 -1.92 5.58 -0.69
CA ILE A 150 -3.30 5.14 -0.61
C ILE A 150 -3.99 5.52 -1.92
N PRO A 151 -4.59 4.56 -2.64
CA PRO A 151 -5.25 4.87 -3.91
C PRO A 151 -6.38 5.89 -3.72
N GLY A 152 -6.33 7.00 -4.48
CA GLY A 152 -7.36 8.04 -4.49
C GLY A 152 -7.11 9.23 -3.55
N GLU A 153 -6.04 9.26 -2.75
CA GLU A 153 -5.69 10.46 -1.97
C GLU A 153 -4.92 11.50 -2.79
N ASP A 154 -4.25 11.10 -3.88
CA ASP A 154 -3.47 12.00 -4.73
C ASP A 154 -4.29 12.73 -5.81
N ASP A 155 -5.59 12.37 -5.98
CA ASP A 155 -6.42 12.92 -7.05
C ASP A 155 -7.15 14.23 -6.67
N GLU A 156 -7.10 14.70 -5.42
CA GLU A 156 -7.82 15.90 -4.97
C GLU A 156 -7.04 17.22 -5.15
N ASP A 157 -5.73 17.19 -5.44
CA ASP A 157 -4.90 18.42 -5.53
C ASP A 157 -4.65 18.93 -6.96
N SER A 158 -5.26 18.35 -7.99
CA SER A 158 -5.03 18.72 -9.39
C SER A 158 -6.16 19.51 -10.08
N GLU A 159 -7.21 19.92 -9.36
CA GLU A 159 -8.29 20.73 -9.93
C GLU A 159 -8.41 22.13 -9.26
N GLU A 160 -7.33 22.91 -9.23
CA GLU A 160 -7.44 24.36 -9.11
C GLU A 160 -6.41 25.01 -10.05
N GLU A 161 -6.88 25.54 -11.17
CA GLU A 161 -6.51 26.71 -11.92
C GLU A 161 -6.80 26.57 -13.43
N GLU A 162 -8.07 26.69 -13.80
CA GLU A 162 -8.45 27.37 -15.05
C GLU A 162 -9.65 28.29 -14.79
N GLU A 163 -9.38 29.42 -14.16
CA GLU A 163 -10.22 30.61 -14.37
C GLU A 163 -9.99 31.15 -15.78
N GLY A 164 -10.72 30.64 -16.73
CA GLY A 164 -10.85 31.23 -18.06
C GLY A 164 -11.89 32.34 -18.02
N ASP A 165 -11.41 33.56 -17.88
CA ASP A 165 -12.09 34.81 -18.22
C ASP A 165 -12.62 34.75 -19.67
N SER A 166 -13.93 34.89 -19.85
CA SER A 166 -14.54 35.34 -21.11
C SER A 166 -15.86 36.07 -20.82
N ASP A 167 -15.73 37.39 -20.84
CA ASP A 167 -16.79 38.36 -20.96
C ASP A 167 -17.63 38.17 -22.23
N GLU A 168 -18.93 38.66 -22.07
CA GLU A 168 -19.83 39.22 -23.08
C GLU A 168 -20.48 38.25 -24.09
N GLU A 169 -21.73 38.34 -24.43
CA GLU A 169 -22.73 39.44 -24.51
C GLU A 169 -24.16 38.86 -24.46
N ALA A 170 -25.05 39.74 -24.12
CA ALA A 170 -26.49 39.57 -24.14
C ALA A 170 -27.06 39.34 -25.55
N ASP A 171 -28.16 38.61 -25.65
CA ASP A 171 -29.32 39.08 -26.41
C ASP A 171 -30.61 38.32 -26.03
N GLU A 172 -31.65 39.06 -26.13
CA GLU A 172 -33.02 38.97 -25.69
C GLU A 172 -33.88 37.88 -26.37
N ASP A 173 -34.94 37.57 -25.59
CA ASP A 173 -36.32 37.38 -26.07
C ASP A 173 -36.72 36.07 -26.77
N ASN A 174 -37.54 35.30 -26.17
CA ASN A 174 -38.92 35.09 -26.56
C ASN A 174 -39.66 34.06 -25.67
N SER A 175 -40.78 34.53 -25.18
CA SER A 175 -41.88 33.78 -24.59
C SER A 175 -42.36 32.59 -25.45
N ASP A 176 -42.72 31.49 -24.81
CA ASP A 176 -44.01 30.85 -25.04
C ASP A 176 -44.37 29.86 -23.91
N GLU A 177 -45.61 30.03 -23.51
CA GLU A 177 -46.32 29.32 -22.43
C GLU A 177 -46.76 27.89 -22.84
N VAL A 178 -47.03 27.11 -21.75
CA VAL A 178 -48.17 26.16 -21.53
C VAL A 178 -47.96 24.69 -21.92
N PRO A 179 -48.62 23.71 -21.28
CA PRO A 179 -49.22 23.63 -19.94
C PRO A 179 -48.93 22.31 -19.15
N VAL A 180 -49.24 22.43 -17.90
CA VAL A 180 -49.39 21.36 -16.88
C VAL A 180 -50.33 20.23 -17.34
N LYS A 181 -49.94 18.99 -17.12
CA LYS A 181 -50.87 17.86 -16.96
C LYS A 181 -50.61 17.11 -15.66
N LYS A 182 -51.51 17.35 -14.72
CA LYS A 182 -51.79 16.49 -13.56
C LYS A 182 -52.29 15.14 -14.04
N ARG A 183 -51.78 14.05 -13.45
CA ARG A 183 -52.53 12.80 -13.37
C ARG A 183 -52.54 12.29 -11.94
N LYS A 184 -53.80 12.04 -11.51
CA LYS A 184 -54.27 11.52 -10.24
C LYS A 184 -53.98 10.02 -10.13
N THR A 185 -53.72 9.64 -8.92
CA THR A 185 -54.19 8.50 -8.10
C THR A 185 -55.06 7.44 -8.76
N GLU A 186 -54.68 6.20 -8.61
CA GLU A 186 -55.43 5.18 -7.85
C GLU A 186 -54.45 4.18 -7.21
#